data_bff6591e6facaa1364ad93f51e84bfa6
#
_entry.id   bff6591e6facaa1364ad93f51e84bfa6
#
_cell.length_a   1.000
_cell.length_b   1.000
_cell.length_c   1.000
_cell.angle_alpha   90.00
_cell.angle_beta   90.00
_cell.angle_gamma   90.00
#
_symmetry.space_group_name_H-M   'P 1'
#
loop_
_entity.id
_entity.type
_entity.pdbx_description
1 polymer ?
#
loop_
_entity_poly.entity_id
_entity_poly.type
_entity_poly.pdbx_seq_one_letter_code
_entity_poly.pdbx_strand_id
1 'polypeptide(L)'
;EKTVIDRCVHVIYRKYFENPTPENMPLLEDLYNALLTQDEPEARHVAAALEIYVKGSLNIFNHHTNVDINNRIVCFDIKQLGKQLKKLGMLIVQDAVWGRVTANRSAGKSTRYYADEFHLLLKEEQTAAYSVEIWKRFRKWGGIPTALTQNVKDLLASPEVSNIFENSDFVYMLNQANGDRQILAKQLNICLLYTSPSPRDSTSS
;
A
#
# COMPACT_ATOMS: atom_id res chain seq x y z
N GLU A 1 11.40 -14.78 -17.99
CA GLU A 1 10.94 -13.38 -17.81
C GLU A 1 11.66 -12.69 -16.65
N LYS A 2 11.62 -13.20 -15.39
CA LYS A 2 12.26 -12.54 -14.22
C LYS A 2 13.76 -12.28 -14.44
N THR A 3 14.50 -13.25 -14.95
CA THR A 3 15.94 -13.15 -15.21
C THR A 3 16.27 -12.04 -16.23
N VAL A 4 15.45 -11.91 -17.27
CA VAL A 4 15.63 -10.88 -18.30
C VAL A 4 15.35 -9.49 -17.73
N ILE A 5 14.27 -9.36 -16.95
CA ILE A 5 13.95 -8.10 -16.24
C ILE A 5 15.09 -7.70 -15.32
N ASP A 6 15.57 -8.61 -14.48
CA ASP A 6 16.67 -8.35 -13.53
C ASP A 6 17.93 -7.84 -14.25
N ARG A 7 18.34 -8.52 -15.33
CA ARG A 7 19.45 -8.10 -16.16
C ARG A 7 19.28 -6.69 -16.73
N CYS A 8 18.11 -6.38 -17.28
CA CYS A 8 17.80 -5.05 -17.81
C CYS A 8 17.82 -3.98 -16.70
N VAL A 9 17.25 -4.29 -15.53
CA VAL A 9 17.28 -3.40 -14.37
C VAL A 9 18.71 -3.06 -13.97
N HIS A 10 19.60 -4.04 -13.86
CA HIS A 10 21.01 -3.77 -13.57
C HIS A 10 21.68 -2.83 -14.59
N VAL A 11 21.34 -2.95 -15.86
CA VAL A 11 21.88 -2.10 -16.91
C VAL A 11 21.41 -0.64 -16.77
N ILE A 12 20.09 -0.44 -16.62
CA ILE A 12 19.53 0.92 -16.56
C ILE A 12 19.90 1.68 -15.28
N TYR A 13 20.12 0.97 -14.17
CA TYR A 13 20.52 1.58 -12.90
C TYR A 13 22.02 1.92 -12.82
N ARG A 14 22.85 1.50 -13.77
CA ARG A 14 24.30 1.76 -13.74
C ARG A 14 24.62 3.24 -13.59
N LYS A 15 23.99 4.08 -14.42
CA LYS A 15 24.18 5.54 -14.40
C LYS A 15 23.81 6.14 -13.04
N TYR A 16 22.73 5.67 -12.44
CA TYR A 16 22.30 6.11 -11.12
C TYR A 16 23.30 5.72 -10.02
N PHE A 17 23.84 4.50 -10.05
CA PHE A 17 24.82 4.07 -9.07
C PHE A 17 26.17 4.81 -9.19
N GLU A 18 26.54 5.24 -10.40
CA GLU A 18 27.72 6.08 -10.61
C GLU A 18 27.53 7.50 -10.09
N ASN A 19 26.33 8.05 -10.26
CA ASN A 19 25.97 9.40 -9.80
C ASN A 19 24.49 9.43 -9.34
N PRO A 20 24.24 9.20 -8.03
CA PRO A 20 22.87 9.06 -7.50
C PRO A 20 22.16 10.41 -7.38
N THR A 21 21.66 10.93 -8.49
CA THR A 21 20.80 12.11 -8.55
C THR A 21 19.40 11.74 -9.04
N PRO A 22 18.37 12.55 -8.70
CA PRO A 22 17.01 12.31 -9.17
C PRO A 22 16.90 12.21 -10.70
N GLU A 23 17.71 12.97 -11.43
CA GLU A 23 17.71 13.01 -12.90
C GLU A 23 18.29 11.72 -13.52
N ASN A 24 19.13 11.00 -12.77
CA ASN A 24 19.72 9.74 -13.21
C ASN A 24 18.87 8.52 -12.78
N MET A 25 17.80 8.73 -12.02
CA MET A 25 16.88 7.64 -11.66
C MET A 25 16.16 7.13 -12.92
N PRO A 26 16.28 5.84 -13.27
CA PRO A 26 15.65 5.31 -14.46
C PRO A 26 14.13 5.31 -14.35
N LEU A 27 13.48 5.50 -15.48
CA LEU A 27 12.03 5.44 -15.66
C LEU A 27 11.59 4.07 -16.21
N LEU A 28 10.28 3.82 -16.24
CA LEU A 28 9.74 2.63 -16.90
C LEU A 28 10.10 2.57 -18.39
N GLU A 29 10.23 3.73 -19.04
CA GLU A 29 10.66 3.82 -20.44
C GLU A 29 12.07 3.30 -20.65
N ASP A 30 13.00 3.53 -19.71
CA ASP A 30 14.36 3.00 -19.79
C ASP A 30 14.35 1.46 -19.74
N LEU A 31 13.53 0.89 -18.86
CA LEU A 31 13.33 -0.55 -18.79
C LEU A 31 12.70 -1.11 -20.09
N TYR A 32 11.66 -0.46 -20.58
CA TYR A 32 11.02 -0.82 -21.85
C TYR A 32 12.03 -0.85 -23.01
N ASN A 33 12.81 0.22 -23.14
CA ASN A 33 13.82 0.31 -24.20
C ASN A 33 14.93 -0.73 -24.03
N ALA A 34 15.39 -0.99 -22.80
CA ALA A 34 16.38 -2.02 -22.53
C ALA A 34 15.85 -3.43 -22.86
N LEU A 35 14.58 -3.72 -22.61
CA LEU A 35 13.95 -4.99 -22.98
C LEU A 35 13.86 -5.16 -24.50
N LEU A 36 13.57 -4.10 -25.24
CA LEU A 36 13.51 -4.15 -26.71
C LEU A 36 14.87 -4.44 -27.38
N THR A 37 15.98 -4.18 -26.68
CA THR A 37 17.34 -4.51 -27.18
C THR A 37 17.74 -5.96 -26.96
N GLN A 38 16.93 -6.74 -26.24
CA GLN A 38 17.21 -8.15 -25.99
C GLN A 38 16.64 -9.01 -27.13
N ASP A 39 17.35 -10.09 -27.49
CA ASP A 39 16.92 -11.00 -28.55
C ASP A 39 15.88 -12.02 -28.08
N GLU A 40 15.78 -12.24 -26.77
CA GLU A 40 14.92 -13.26 -26.18
C GLU A 40 13.42 -12.93 -26.35
N PRO A 41 12.59 -13.92 -26.73
CA PRO A 41 11.13 -13.76 -26.88
C PRO A 41 10.46 -13.26 -25.58
N GLU A 42 10.96 -13.69 -24.42
CA GLU A 42 10.48 -13.30 -23.10
C GLU A 42 10.65 -11.79 -22.86
N ALA A 43 11.72 -11.18 -23.33
CA ALA A 43 11.94 -9.76 -23.25
C ALA A 43 10.91 -8.97 -24.06
N ARG A 44 10.62 -9.43 -25.27
CA ARG A 44 9.60 -8.82 -26.14
C ARG A 44 8.19 -8.93 -25.54
N HIS A 45 7.91 -10.08 -24.90
CA HIS A 45 6.62 -10.29 -24.23
C HIS A 45 6.44 -9.32 -23.06
N VAL A 46 7.47 -9.14 -22.22
CA VAL A 46 7.45 -8.20 -21.11
C VAL A 46 7.37 -6.75 -21.62
N ALA A 47 8.14 -6.40 -22.67
CA ALA A 47 8.08 -5.07 -23.29
C ALA A 47 6.67 -4.76 -23.80
N ALA A 48 6.02 -5.69 -24.50
CA ALA A 48 4.65 -5.52 -24.97
C ALA A 48 3.65 -5.29 -23.82
N ALA A 49 3.83 -5.99 -22.69
CA ALA A 49 3.00 -5.78 -21.50
C ALA A 49 3.25 -4.41 -20.83
N LEU A 50 4.48 -3.87 -20.91
CA LEU A 50 4.83 -2.56 -20.36
C LEU A 50 4.41 -1.39 -21.26
N GLU A 51 4.18 -1.62 -22.54
CA GLU A 51 3.94 -0.54 -23.52
C GLU A 51 2.79 0.38 -23.12
N ILE A 52 1.71 -0.16 -22.58
CA ILE A 52 0.56 0.63 -22.14
C ILE A 52 0.91 1.62 -21.02
N TYR A 53 1.89 1.27 -20.17
CA TYR A 53 2.36 2.11 -19.05
C TYR A 53 3.48 3.07 -19.45
N VAL A 54 4.07 2.93 -20.61
CA VAL A 54 5.16 3.76 -21.12
C VAL A 54 4.68 4.72 -22.19
N LYS A 55 4.05 4.19 -23.23
CA LYS A 55 3.58 4.93 -24.42
C LYS A 55 2.06 5.04 -24.53
N GLY A 56 1.35 4.19 -23.80
CA GLY A 56 -0.10 4.11 -23.84
C GLY A 56 -0.81 5.05 -22.87
N SER A 57 -2.12 4.82 -22.71
CA SER A 57 -3.00 5.66 -21.89
C SER A 57 -2.77 5.57 -20.38
N LEU A 58 -1.94 4.62 -19.90
CA LEU A 58 -1.65 4.42 -18.49
C LEU A 58 -0.24 4.92 -18.08
N ASN A 59 0.37 5.82 -18.84
CA ASN A 59 1.75 6.28 -18.65
C ASN A 59 1.95 7.29 -17.50
N ILE A 60 0.95 7.50 -16.66
CA ILE A 60 0.96 8.51 -15.59
C ILE A 60 2.11 8.34 -14.58
N PHE A 61 2.65 7.13 -14.44
CA PHE A 61 3.79 6.84 -13.56
C PHE A 61 5.14 6.80 -14.28
N ASN A 62 5.18 7.06 -15.59
CA ASN A 62 6.40 7.07 -16.39
C ASN A 62 7.06 8.46 -16.43
N HIS A 63 7.26 9.05 -15.26
CA HIS A 63 7.85 10.39 -15.10
C HIS A 63 8.71 10.42 -13.84
N HIS A 64 9.71 11.33 -13.81
CA HIS A 64 10.42 11.62 -12.57
C HIS A 64 9.46 12.13 -11.50
N THR A 65 9.74 11.79 -10.25
CA THR A 65 8.95 12.22 -9.10
C THR A 65 8.91 13.75 -9.05
N ASN A 66 7.72 14.32 -9.15
CA ASN A 66 7.46 15.76 -9.15
C ASN A 66 6.77 16.26 -7.87
N VAL A 67 6.69 15.41 -6.85
CA VAL A 67 6.07 15.73 -5.56
C VAL A 67 7.11 15.66 -4.44
N ASP A 68 7.06 16.63 -3.52
CA ASP A 68 7.87 16.58 -2.32
C ASP A 68 7.14 15.81 -1.21
N ILE A 69 7.63 14.62 -0.93
CA ILE A 69 7.12 13.78 0.16
C ILE A 69 7.92 13.92 1.45
N ASN A 70 8.84 14.90 1.57
CA ASN A 70 9.66 15.10 2.76
C ASN A 70 8.94 15.83 3.89
N ASN A 71 7.73 16.30 3.66
CA ASN A 71 6.91 16.97 4.67
C ASN A 71 6.59 16.06 5.86
N ARG A 72 6.38 16.68 7.02
CA ARG A 72 6.01 15.97 8.26
C ARG A 72 4.68 15.23 8.14
N ILE A 73 3.73 15.79 7.39
CA ILE A 73 2.43 15.21 7.08
C ILE A 73 2.32 15.13 5.57
N VAL A 74 2.06 13.93 5.06
CA VAL A 74 1.88 13.65 3.63
C VAL A 74 0.56 12.90 3.47
N CYS A 75 -0.27 13.33 2.53
CA CYS A 75 -1.51 12.65 2.15
C CYS A 75 -1.41 12.20 0.69
N PHE A 76 -1.64 10.93 0.44
CA PHE A 76 -1.73 10.37 -0.90
C PHE A 76 -3.20 10.18 -1.26
N ASP A 77 -3.72 11.03 -2.16
CA ASP A 77 -5.06 10.85 -2.72
C ASP A 77 -4.98 10.01 -4.00
N ILE A 78 -5.45 8.77 -3.90
CA ILE A 78 -5.53 7.82 -5.02
C ILE A 78 -6.93 7.71 -5.61
N LYS A 79 -7.87 8.55 -5.19
CA LYS A 79 -9.27 8.49 -5.62
C LYS A 79 -9.42 8.72 -7.13
N GLN A 80 -8.61 9.62 -7.68
CA GLN A 80 -8.66 9.97 -9.11
C GLN A 80 -7.99 8.93 -10.02
N LEU A 81 -7.25 7.97 -9.46
CA LEU A 81 -6.70 6.87 -10.24
C LEU A 81 -7.83 5.96 -10.72
N GLY A 82 -7.98 5.81 -12.02
CA GLY A 82 -8.94 4.88 -12.61
C GLY A 82 -8.73 3.44 -12.12
N LYS A 83 -9.71 2.58 -12.31
CA LYS A 83 -9.67 1.19 -11.81
C LYS A 83 -8.38 0.45 -12.19
N GLN A 84 -7.85 0.70 -13.39
CA GLN A 84 -6.65 0.03 -13.91
C GLN A 84 -5.36 0.44 -13.19
N LEU A 85 -5.26 1.71 -12.75
CA LEU A 85 -4.07 2.24 -12.07
C LEU A 85 -4.18 2.21 -10.56
N LYS A 86 -5.36 1.99 -9.99
CA LYS A 86 -5.59 2.04 -8.55
C LYS A 86 -4.70 1.04 -7.79
N LYS A 87 -4.59 -0.19 -8.28
CA LYS A 87 -3.74 -1.23 -7.70
C LYS A 87 -2.26 -0.82 -7.70
N LEU A 88 -1.76 -0.33 -8.83
CA LEU A 88 -0.39 0.16 -8.96
C LEU A 88 -0.14 1.35 -8.04
N GLY A 89 -1.05 2.32 -8.00
CA GLY A 89 -0.97 3.45 -7.09
C GLY A 89 -0.93 3.04 -5.62
N MET A 90 -1.74 2.06 -5.21
CA MET A 90 -1.71 1.51 -3.86
C MET A 90 -0.33 0.91 -3.52
N LEU A 91 0.26 0.14 -4.42
CA LEU A 91 1.60 -0.46 -4.22
C LEU A 91 2.69 0.62 -4.11
N ILE A 92 2.64 1.65 -4.97
CA ILE A 92 3.58 2.79 -4.93
C ILE A 92 3.47 3.54 -3.59
N VAL A 93 2.24 3.80 -3.12
CA VAL A 93 2.03 4.46 -1.81
C VAL A 93 2.56 3.60 -0.67
N GLN A 94 2.30 2.29 -0.68
CA GLN A 94 2.80 1.37 0.35
C GLN A 94 4.33 1.33 0.38
N ASP A 95 4.97 1.32 -0.79
CA ASP A 95 6.44 1.38 -0.90
C ASP A 95 6.99 2.71 -0.37
N ALA A 96 6.38 3.84 -0.73
CA ALA A 96 6.76 5.16 -0.22
C ALA A 96 6.62 5.24 1.32
N VAL A 97 5.55 4.67 1.88
CA VAL A 97 5.35 4.58 3.34
C VAL A 97 6.44 3.75 3.99
N TRP A 98 6.77 2.59 3.40
CA TRP A 98 7.84 1.72 3.91
C TRP A 98 9.21 2.40 3.87
N GLY A 99 9.55 3.08 2.78
CA GLY A 99 10.75 3.89 2.66
C GLY A 99 10.85 4.96 3.75
N ARG A 100 9.74 5.63 4.05
CA ARG A 100 9.66 6.63 5.12
C ARG A 100 9.86 6.02 6.51
N VAL A 101 9.23 4.88 6.79
CA VAL A 101 9.41 4.17 8.07
C VAL A 101 10.87 3.79 8.27
N THR A 102 11.50 3.26 7.22
CA THR A 102 12.93 2.87 7.25
C THR A 102 13.84 4.06 7.51
N ALA A 103 13.65 5.16 6.78
CA ALA A 103 14.43 6.39 6.95
C ALA A 103 14.25 7.00 8.34
N ASN A 104 13.01 7.07 8.82
CA ASN A 104 12.71 7.63 10.14
C ASN A 104 13.28 6.76 11.28
N ARG A 105 13.26 5.44 11.14
CA ARG A 105 13.89 4.52 12.10
C ARG A 105 15.37 4.84 12.28
N SER A 106 16.10 5.02 11.19
CA SER A 106 17.52 5.36 11.22
C SER A 106 17.77 6.70 11.91
N ALA A 107 16.81 7.61 11.91
CA ALA A 107 16.83 8.90 12.58
C ALA A 107 16.22 8.87 14.00
N GLY A 108 15.85 7.71 14.54
CA GLY A 108 15.22 7.56 15.86
C GLY A 108 13.80 8.14 15.94
N LYS A 109 13.10 8.29 14.80
CA LYS A 109 11.74 8.86 14.70
C LYS A 109 10.71 7.78 14.44
N SER A 110 9.51 7.93 15.02
CA SER A 110 8.36 7.10 14.70
C SER A 110 7.61 7.61 13.47
N THR A 111 6.94 6.70 12.76
CA THR A 111 6.09 7.03 11.61
C THR A 111 4.67 6.54 11.87
N ARG A 112 3.68 7.42 11.71
CA ARG A 112 2.27 7.05 11.75
C ARG A 112 1.74 6.93 10.32
N TYR A 113 1.09 5.81 10.04
CA TYR A 113 0.47 5.52 8.76
C TYR A 113 -1.03 5.30 8.97
N TYR A 114 -1.84 6.13 8.35
CA TYR A 114 -3.29 6.03 8.35
C TYR A 114 -3.77 5.59 6.98
N ALA A 115 -4.47 4.47 6.92
CA ALA A 115 -5.07 3.97 5.70
C ALA A 115 -6.59 4.04 5.82
N ASP A 116 -7.18 5.01 5.11
CA ASP A 116 -8.62 5.14 5.01
C ASP A 116 -9.18 4.15 3.98
N GLU A 117 -10.44 3.73 4.18
CA GLU A 117 -11.10 2.68 3.38
C GLU A 117 -10.21 1.43 3.21
N PHE A 118 -9.59 1.02 4.32
CA PHE A 118 -8.57 -0.04 4.36
C PHE A 118 -9.02 -1.35 3.71
N HIS A 119 -10.31 -1.67 3.76
CA HIS A 119 -10.86 -2.85 3.10
C HIS A 119 -10.55 -2.91 1.59
N LEU A 120 -10.28 -1.76 0.94
CA LEU A 120 -9.90 -1.73 -0.48
C LEU A 120 -8.50 -2.30 -0.72
N LEU A 121 -7.59 -2.17 0.25
CA LEU A 121 -6.24 -2.76 0.18
C LEU A 121 -6.28 -4.29 0.32
N LEU A 122 -7.33 -4.84 0.92
CA LEU A 122 -7.50 -6.26 1.14
C LEU A 122 -8.24 -6.98 0.00
N LYS A 123 -8.76 -6.26 -1.02
CA LYS A 123 -9.47 -6.86 -2.16
C LYS A 123 -8.58 -7.62 -3.13
N GLU A 124 -7.33 -7.19 -3.24
CA GLU A 124 -6.35 -7.77 -4.14
C GLU A 124 -5.29 -8.52 -3.34
N GLU A 125 -4.97 -9.73 -3.72
CA GLU A 125 -4.05 -10.61 -3.02
C GLU A 125 -2.69 -9.94 -2.73
N GLN A 126 -2.11 -9.25 -3.72
CA GLN A 126 -0.80 -8.61 -3.56
C GLN A 126 -0.83 -7.46 -2.56
N THR A 127 -1.84 -6.57 -2.62
CA THR A 127 -1.97 -5.46 -1.68
C THR A 127 -2.36 -5.93 -0.29
N ALA A 128 -3.14 -7.01 -0.17
CA ALA A 128 -3.48 -7.65 1.08
C ALA A 128 -2.24 -8.26 1.76
N ALA A 129 -1.48 -9.06 1.04
CA ALA A 129 -0.25 -9.67 1.55
C ALA A 129 0.76 -8.60 2.02
N TYR A 130 0.93 -7.54 1.25
CA TYR A 130 1.81 -6.44 1.62
C TYR A 130 1.29 -5.68 2.86
N SER A 131 -0.01 -5.48 2.98
CA SER A 131 -0.63 -4.85 4.15
C SER A 131 -0.40 -5.66 5.43
N VAL A 132 -0.54 -6.99 5.36
CA VAL A 132 -0.22 -7.89 6.48
C VAL A 132 1.25 -7.78 6.87
N GLU A 133 2.15 -7.75 5.90
CA GLU A 133 3.58 -7.59 6.16
C GLU A 133 3.89 -6.27 6.85
N ILE A 134 3.27 -5.16 6.41
CA ILE A 134 3.35 -3.86 7.08
C ILE A 134 2.93 -3.98 8.55
N TRP A 135 1.75 -4.54 8.84
CA TRP A 135 1.26 -4.68 10.22
C TRP A 135 2.21 -5.47 11.11
N LYS A 136 2.72 -6.60 10.62
CA LYS A 136 3.68 -7.45 11.36
C LYS A 136 5.01 -6.75 11.63
N ARG A 137 5.48 -5.95 10.69
CA ARG A 137 6.85 -5.38 10.73
C ARG A 137 6.91 -3.99 11.35
N PHE A 138 5.88 -3.16 11.16
CA PHE A 138 5.91 -1.76 11.59
C PHE A 138 6.26 -1.59 13.07
N ARG A 139 5.71 -2.41 13.95
CA ARG A 139 6.02 -2.38 15.37
C ARG A 139 7.53 -2.43 15.66
N LYS A 140 8.26 -3.31 14.96
CA LYS A 140 9.72 -3.45 15.13
C LYS A 140 10.50 -2.30 14.48
N TRP A 141 9.87 -1.55 13.59
CA TRP A 141 10.51 -0.48 12.81
C TRP A 141 10.09 0.91 13.23
N GLY A 142 9.37 1.05 14.35
CA GLY A 142 8.90 2.35 14.85
C GLY A 142 7.75 2.92 14.02
N GLY A 143 7.07 2.08 13.24
CA GLY A 143 5.84 2.41 12.52
C GLY A 143 4.62 2.13 13.37
N ILE A 144 3.58 2.95 13.22
CA ILE A 144 2.28 2.81 13.86
C ILE A 144 1.22 2.82 12.76
N PRO A 145 0.79 1.65 12.27
CA PRO A 145 -0.24 1.56 11.26
C PRO A 145 -1.63 1.72 11.90
N THR A 146 -2.52 2.42 11.24
CA THR A 146 -3.92 2.60 11.64
C THR A 146 -4.81 2.39 10.43
N ALA A 147 -5.64 1.36 10.47
CA ALA A 147 -6.64 1.07 9.45
C ALA A 147 -7.98 1.69 9.83
N LEU A 148 -8.58 2.40 8.89
CA LEU A 148 -9.93 2.94 9.02
C LEU A 148 -10.81 2.30 7.95
N THR A 149 -12.03 1.92 8.33
CA THR A 149 -13.02 1.41 7.37
C THR A 149 -14.43 1.62 7.88
N GLN A 150 -15.34 1.90 6.97
CA GLN A 150 -16.78 1.93 7.21
C GLN A 150 -17.42 0.59 6.81
N ASN A 151 -16.75 -0.22 6.01
CA ASN A 151 -17.29 -1.45 5.46
C ASN A 151 -16.72 -2.68 6.19
N VAL A 152 -17.35 -3.04 7.29
CA VAL A 152 -16.92 -4.18 8.11
C VAL A 152 -17.06 -5.50 7.36
N LYS A 153 -18.11 -5.66 6.56
CA LYS A 153 -18.36 -6.91 5.80
C LYS A 153 -17.27 -7.17 4.77
N ASP A 154 -16.92 -6.14 3.99
CA ASP A 154 -15.83 -6.26 3.00
C ASP A 154 -14.48 -6.48 3.68
N LEU A 155 -14.24 -5.84 4.83
CA LEU A 155 -13.04 -6.08 5.64
C LEU A 155 -12.94 -7.55 6.05
N LEU A 156 -14.00 -8.09 6.64
CA LEU A 156 -14.03 -9.46 7.16
C LEU A 156 -14.12 -10.54 6.08
N ALA A 157 -14.42 -10.16 4.84
CA ALA A 157 -14.39 -11.08 3.70
C ALA A 157 -12.96 -11.49 3.29
N SER A 158 -11.95 -10.69 3.67
CA SER A 158 -10.56 -11.03 3.39
C SER A 158 -10.01 -12.05 4.40
N PRO A 159 -9.37 -13.14 3.96
CA PRO A 159 -8.72 -14.10 4.85
C PRO A 159 -7.57 -13.46 5.66
N GLU A 160 -7.01 -12.37 5.16
CA GLU A 160 -5.88 -11.67 5.78
C GLU A 160 -6.29 -10.80 6.98
N VAL A 161 -7.58 -10.55 7.17
CA VAL A 161 -8.07 -9.69 8.25
C VAL A 161 -7.73 -10.22 9.65
N SER A 162 -7.74 -11.54 9.85
CA SER A 162 -7.35 -12.16 11.12
C SER A 162 -5.91 -11.79 11.50
N ASN A 163 -4.99 -11.83 10.52
CA ASN A 163 -3.61 -11.41 10.73
C ASN A 163 -3.51 -9.93 11.14
N ILE A 164 -4.35 -9.06 10.59
CA ILE A 164 -4.38 -7.63 10.93
C ILE A 164 -4.85 -7.45 12.39
N PHE A 165 -5.94 -8.11 12.79
CA PHE A 165 -6.44 -8.03 14.17
C PHE A 165 -5.45 -8.59 15.18
N GLU A 166 -4.84 -9.75 14.93
CA GLU A 166 -3.85 -10.38 15.80
C GLU A 166 -2.59 -9.51 16.03
N ASN A 167 -2.27 -8.67 15.04
CA ASN A 167 -1.13 -7.76 15.10
C ASN A 167 -1.53 -6.30 15.44
N SER A 168 -2.77 -6.07 15.84
CA SER A 168 -3.28 -4.76 16.28
C SER A 168 -3.35 -4.69 17.78
N ASP A 169 -2.73 -3.68 18.39
CA ASP A 169 -2.77 -3.46 19.84
C ASP A 169 -4.12 -2.90 20.31
N PHE A 170 -4.84 -2.19 19.42
CA PHE A 170 -6.12 -1.54 19.72
C PHE A 170 -7.11 -1.70 18.58
N VAL A 171 -8.37 -1.96 18.91
CA VAL A 171 -9.49 -1.95 17.98
C VAL A 171 -10.54 -0.96 18.51
N TYR A 172 -10.79 0.11 17.76
CA TYR A 172 -11.80 1.10 18.08
C TYR A 172 -13.06 0.85 17.26
N MET A 173 -14.17 0.62 17.92
CA MET A 173 -15.49 0.49 17.29
C MET A 173 -16.32 1.71 17.62
N LEU A 174 -16.63 2.51 16.60
CA LEU A 174 -17.62 3.55 16.70
C LEU A 174 -19.02 2.94 16.56
N ASN A 175 -20.06 3.77 16.49
CA ASN A 175 -21.43 3.27 16.39
C ASN A 175 -21.61 2.39 15.14
N GLN A 176 -22.01 1.15 15.35
CA GLN A 176 -22.17 0.14 14.30
C GLN A 176 -23.63 -0.30 14.19
N ALA A 177 -24.07 -0.68 13.00
CA ALA A 177 -25.36 -1.37 12.81
C ALA A 177 -25.39 -2.70 13.59
N ASN A 178 -26.57 -3.13 14.03
CA ASN A 178 -26.71 -4.33 14.89
C ASN A 178 -26.08 -5.59 14.26
N GLY A 179 -26.23 -5.78 12.94
CA GLY A 179 -25.66 -6.93 12.24
C GLY A 179 -24.12 -6.92 12.24
N ASP A 180 -23.51 -5.76 12.03
CA ASP A 180 -22.06 -5.63 12.00
C ASP A 180 -21.45 -5.79 13.41
N ARG A 181 -22.13 -5.33 14.45
CA ARG A 181 -21.74 -5.58 15.85
C ARG A 181 -21.64 -7.06 16.18
N GLN A 182 -22.63 -7.86 15.77
CA GLN A 182 -22.64 -9.31 16.03
C GLN A 182 -21.49 -10.01 15.31
N ILE A 183 -21.23 -9.63 14.07
CA ILE A 183 -20.13 -10.20 13.28
C ILE A 183 -18.78 -9.85 13.91
N LEU A 184 -18.56 -8.59 14.29
CA LEU A 184 -17.34 -8.13 14.94
C LEU A 184 -17.14 -8.79 16.31
N ALA A 185 -18.20 -8.88 17.12
CA ALA A 185 -18.13 -9.53 18.43
C ALA A 185 -17.70 -10.99 18.32
N LYS A 186 -18.23 -11.71 17.33
CA LYS A 186 -17.82 -13.10 17.03
C LYS A 186 -16.35 -13.18 16.57
N GLN A 187 -15.93 -12.31 15.66
CA GLN A 187 -14.58 -12.29 15.12
C GLN A 187 -13.52 -11.96 16.20
N LEU A 188 -13.84 -11.01 17.07
CA LEU A 188 -12.94 -10.52 18.12
C LEU A 188 -13.11 -11.30 19.44
N ASN A 189 -14.04 -12.26 19.48
CA ASN A 189 -14.33 -13.09 20.66
C ASN A 189 -14.72 -12.25 21.91
N ILE A 190 -15.48 -11.15 21.69
CA ILE A 190 -15.90 -10.22 22.74
C ILE A 190 -17.39 -10.34 23.03
N CYS A 191 -17.79 -10.09 24.29
CA CYS A 191 -19.19 -10.07 24.67
C CYS A 191 -19.88 -8.80 24.19
N LEU A 192 -21.05 -8.93 23.54
CA LEU A 192 -21.85 -7.80 23.04
C LEU A 192 -22.28 -6.80 24.13
N LEU A 193 -22.33 -7.23 25.40
CA LEU A 193 -22.65 -6.36 26.54
C LEU A 193 -21.64 -5.20 26.69
N TYR A 194 -20.38 -5.42 26.31
CA TYR A 194 -19.34 -4.39 26.37
C TYR A 194 -19.34 -3.45 25.16
N THR A 195 -20.10 -3.77 24.11
CA THR A 195 -20.18 -2.98 22.88
C THR A 195 -21.44 -2.13 22.79
N SER A 196 -22.33 -2.21 23.78
CA SER A 196 -23.53 -1.38 23.87
C SER A 196 -23.18 -0.06 24.57
N PRO A 197 -23.65 1.10 24.05
CA PRO A 197 -23.46 2.37 24.75
C PRO A 197 -24.10 2.29 26.14
N SER A 198 -23.43 2.86 27.12
CA SER A 198 -24.00 2.99 28.48
C SER A 198 -25.33 3.75 28.41
N PRO A 199 -26.35 3.41 29.24
CA PRO A 199 -27.58 4.18 29.34
C PRO A 199 -27.36 5.67 29.61
N ARG A 200 -26.21 6.06 30.17
CA ARG A 200 -25.82 7.46 30.40
C ARG A 200 -25.40 8.21 29.12
N ASP A 201 -25.00 7.51 28.08
CA ASP A 201 -24.57 8.14 26.82
C ASP A 201 -25.74 8.47 25.90
N SER A 202 -26.96 8.00 26.23
CA SER A 202 -28.19 8.26 25.47
C SER A 202 -28.97 9.53 25.94
N THR A 203 -28.47 10.25 26.96
CA THR A 203 -29.17 11.40 27.54
C THR A 203 -28.59 12.76 27.18
N SER A 204 -27.60 12.82 26.27
CA SER A 204 -27.12 14.09 25.71
C SER A 204 -27.64 14.29 24.29
N SER A 205 -28.86 14.71 24.17
CA SER A 205 -29.44 15.37 22.98
C SER A 205 -29.84 16.77 23.36
#